data_bb2afef429872e798ea23667f1a68c39
#
_entry.id   bb2afef429872e798ea23667f1a68c39
#
_cell.length_a   1.000
_cell.length_b   1.000
_cell.length_c   1.000
_cell.angle_alpha   90.00
_cell.angle_beta   90.00
_cell.angle_gamma   90.00
#
_symmetry.space_group_name_H-M   'P 1'
#
loop_
_entity.id
_entity.type
_entity.pdbx_description
1 polymer ?
#
loop_
_entity_poly.entity_id
_entity_poly.type
_entity_poly.pdbx_seq_one_letter_code
_entity_poly.pdbx_strand_id
1 'polypeptide(L)'
;MLFRKPLKATQDNIDEGFLQIQAVSDNNQIPVADATIEIANTGEPNKPLEQITTDADGITERISLDAPPVEFSMEPTDNQPYSEYNLKISAPGYEDTIISGVQILSGEVGLQNIRMTPAAGSERLYNPIVIGGHTLWEFYPPKIAEAEIKPMDERGEIVLSRVVIPEYIVVHDGTPTDTSALDYYVPFQEYIKNVASCEIYATWSESTITANVLAILSFTLNRVYTEWYRGKGYDFTITSSTAFDHKWIYQKTIYENISQIVDSIFTNYLSRPNVTQPILTQYCDGKRVTCPNWMSQWGSKYLGDQGYTPIEIIRNYYGDDMYINEAEIISGIPASWPGYDLSIGSTGQKVSMIQEQLNRIAQNYPSIPTVLIDGNYGESTKSAVEQFQRIFNLPVTGIVDYPTWYKISQIYVGVSRIAELI
;
A
#
# COMPACT_ATOMS: atom_id res chain seq x y z
N MET A 1 -14.18 -25.40 -5.22
CA MET A 1 -13.12 -24.51 -5.75
C MET A 1 -12.98 -24.80 -7.23
N LEU A 2 -13.47 -23.93 -8.09
CA LEU A 2 -13.27 -24.04 -9.54
C LEU A 2 -11.97 -23.31 -9.86
N PHE A 3 -10.92 -24.07 -10.15
CA PHE A 3 -9.70 -23.53 -10.72
C PHE A 3 -10.03 -22.89 -12.07
N ARG A 4 -10.03 -21.56 -12.16
CA ARG A 4 -10.03 -20.87 -13.46
C ARG A 4 -8.71 -21.22 -14.15
N LYS A 5 -8.78 -21.73 -15.38
CA LYS A 5 -7.58 -21.83 -16.22
C LYS A 5 -7.05 -20.41 -16.47
N PRO A 6 -5.76 -20.15 -16.26
CA PRO A 6 -5.16 -18.88 -16.67
C PRO A 6 -5.38 -18.73 -18.19
N LEU A 7 -5.98 -17.62 -18.60
CA LEU A 7 -6.08 -17.25 -20.00
C LEU A 7 -4.66 -16.91 -20.47
N LYS A 8 -4.09 -17.74 -21.34
CA LYS A 8 -2.88 -17.35 -22.09
C LYS A 8 -3.29 -16.18 -22.98
N ALA A 9 -2.56 -15.06 -22.86
CA ALA A 9 -2.60 -14.02 -23.87
C ALA A 9 -2.37 -14.65 -25.25
N THR A 10 -3.19 -14.30 -26.22
CA THR A 10 -2.96 -14.73 -27.61
C THR A 10 -1.70 -14.02 -28.11
N GLN A 11 -0.83 -14.73 -28.81
CA GLN A 11 0.52 -14.31 -29.22
C GLN A 11 0.63 -12.96 -29.97
N ASP A 12 -0.49 -12.35 -30.33
CA ASP A 12 -0.51 -11.17 -31.20
C ASP A 12 -0.68 -9.81 -30.46
N ASN A 13 -0.89 -9.83 -29.09
CA ASN A 13 -1.08 -8.61 -28.29
C ASN A 13 -0.59 -8.88 -26.85
N ILE A 14 0.71 -8.96 -26.66
CA ILE A 14 1.35 -9.07 -25.35
C ILE A 14 2.03 -7.73 -25.08
N ASP A 15 1.65 -7.09 -23.98
CA ASP A 15 2.36 -5.95 -23.41
C ASP A 15 3.37 -6.43 -22.37
N GLU A 16 4.16 -5.51 -21.86
CA GLU A 16 5.11 -5.75 -20.79
C GLU A 16 4.74 -4.91 -19.56
N GLY A 17 4.94 -5.47 -18.39
CA GLY A 17 4.96 -4.76 -17.12
C GLY A 17 6.22 -5.11 -16.35
N PHE A 18 6.42 -4.47 -15.21
CA PHE A 18 7.68 -4.60 -14.45
C PHE A 18 7.43 -5.15 -13.06
N LEU A 19 8.41 -5.89 -12.55
CA LEU A 19 8.40 -6.39 -11.18
C LEU A 19 9.70 -6.00 -10.48
N GLN A 20 9.57 -5.49 -9.26
CA GLN A 20 10.67 -5.31 -8.33
C GLN A 20 10.33 -6.00 -7.01
N ILE A 21 11.29 -6.75 -6.46
CA ILE A 21 11.09 -7.53 -5.25
C ILE A 21 12.01 -6.97 -4.16
N GLN A 22 11.45 -6.83 -2.95
CA GLN A 22 12.21 -6.54 -1.74
C GLN A 22 12.04 -7.68 -0.75
N ALA A 23 13.13 -8.30 -0.33
CA ALA A 23 13.19 -9.35 0.68
C ALA A 23 13.75 -8.81 2.00
N VAL A 24 12.98 -8.96 3.09
CA VAL A 24 13.40 -8.58 4.44
C VAL A 24 13.16 -9.72 5.41
N SER A 25 13.95 -9.78 6.47
CA SER A 25 13.74 -10.71 7.57
C SER A 25 12.46 -10.38 8.33
N ASP A 26 11.65 -11.39 8.62
CA ASP A 26 10.37 -11.25 9.32
C ASP A 26 10.53 -10.60 10.71
N ASN A 27 11.61 -10.91 11.42
CA ASN A 27 11.80 -10.49 12.81
C ASN A 27 12.29 -9.05 12.98
N ASN A 28 12.92 -8.42 11.96
CA ASN A 28 13.67 -7.17 12.17
C ASN A 28 13.64 -6.19 10.99
N GLN A 29 12.91 -6.48 9.93
CA GLN A 29 12.96 -5.71 8.67
C GLN A 29 14.40 -5.51 8.14
N ILE A 30 15.30 -6.46 8.45
CA ILE A 30 16.68 -6.46 7.94
C ILE A 30 16.64 -6.96 6.50
N PRO A 31 17.24 -6.24 5.55
CA PRO A 31 17.36 -6.71 4.18
C PRO A 31 17.99 -8.10 4.08
N VAL A 32 17.44 -8.95 3.22
CA VAL A 32 18.00 -10.27 2.92
C VAL A 32 18.75 -10.18 1.59
N ALA A 33 20.07 -10.02 1.69
CA ALA A 33 20.93 -9.98 0.52
C ALA A 33 21.14 -11.39 -0.07
N ASP A 34 21.48 -11.45 -1.36
CA ASP A 34 21.76 -12.68 -2.11
C ASP A 34 20.62 -13.71 -2.06
N ALA A 35 19.39 -13.27 -1.80
CA ALA A 35 18.23 -14.14 -1.93
C ALA A 35 18.02 -14.47 -3.42
N THR A 36 17.94 -15.74 -3.73
CA THR A 36 17.66 -16.23 -5.10
C THR A 36 16.15 -16.30 -5.29
N ILE A 37 15.65 -15.71 -6.37
CA ILE A 37 14.25 -15.69 -6.72
C ILE A 37 14.07 -16.35 -8.09
N GLU A 38 13.35 -17.46 -8.13
CA GLU A 38 12.92 -18.12 -9.36
C GLU A 38 11.49 -17.63 -9.68
N ILE A 39 11.28 -17.16 -10.92
CA ILE A 39 10.02 -16.64 -11.42
C ILE A 39 9.47 -17.59 -12.47
N ALA A 40 8.22 -17.99 -12.34
CA ALA A 40 7.55 -18.88 -13.26
C ALA A 40 6.10 -18.41 -13.52
N ASN A 41 5.52 -18.80 -14.66
CA ASN A 41 4.08 -18.63 -14.85
C ASN A 41 3.28 -19.46 -13.84
N THR A 42 2.20 -18.92 -13.33
CA THR A 42 1.32 -19.63 -12.36
C THR A 42 0.80 -20.97 -12.91
N GLY A 43 0.61 -21.08 -14.23
CA GLY A 43 0.23 -22.35 -14.88
C GLY A 43 1.35 -23.38 -15.03
N GLU A 44 2.62 -23.00 -14.88
CA GLU A 44 3.80 -23.85 -15.07
C GLU A 44 4.87 -23.59 -13.97
N PRO A 45 4.53 -23.80 -12.68
CA PRO A 45 5.37 -23.37 -11.55
C PRO A 45 6.74 -24.05 -11.48
N ASN A 46 6.93 -25.17 -12.17
CA ASN A 46 8.18 -25.94 -12.22
C ASN A 46 9.07 -25.58 -13.43
N LYS A 47 8.69 -24.55 -14.20
CA LYS A 47 9.47 -24.05 -15.33
C LYS A 47 9.85 -22.60 -15.11
N PRO A 48 10.96 -22.33 -14.46
CA PRO A 48 11.42 -20.96 -14.27
C PRO A 48 11.60 -20.26 -15.63
N LEU A 49 11.09 -19.04 -15.73
CA LEU A 49 11.31 -18.13 -16.84
C LEU A 49 12.59 -17.32 -16.60
N GLU A 50 12.75 -16.85 -15.37
CA GLU A 50 13.82 -15.97 -14.93
C GLU A 50 14.31 -16.39 -13.55
N GLN A 51 15.59 -16.12 -13.29
CA GLN A 51 16.20 -16.24 -11.98
C GLN A 51 16.99 -14.97 -11.69
N ILE A 52 16.67 -14.31 -10.60
CA ILE A 52 17.29 -13.06 -10.16
C ILE A 52 17.74 -13.15 -8.70
N THR A 53 18.53 -12.18 -8.26
CA THR A 53 19.01 -12.12 -6.88
C THR A 53 18.78 -10.73 -6.29
N THR A 54 18.63 -10.68 -4.98
CA THR A 54 18.60 -9.41 -4.24
C THR A 54 20.02 -8.88 -4.03
N ASP A 55 20.14 -7.56 -4.03
CA ASP A 55 21.37 -6.85 -3.68
C ASP A 55 21.58 -6.76 -2.15
N ALA A 56 22.56 -5.94 -1.73
CA ALA A 56 22.89 -5.74 -0.32
C ALA A 56 21.76 -5.08 0.50
N ASP A 57 20.84 -4.39 -0.15
CA ASP A 57 19.66 -3.77 0.45
C ASP A 57 18.40 -4.68 0.36
N GLY A 58 18.58 -5.93 -0.06
CA GLY A 58 17.51 -6.92 -0.20
C GLY A 58 16.59 -6.65 -1.38
N ILE A 59 17.01 -5.89 -2.39
CA ILE A 59 16.19 -5.43 -3.51
C ILE A 59 16.72 -6.04 -4.81
N THR A 60 15.80 -6.43 -5.70
CA THR A 60 16.16 -6.88 -7.06
C THR A 60 16.24 -5.70 -8.02
N GLU A 61 16.95 -5.89 -9.14
CA GLU A 61 16.69 -5.06 -10.32
C GLU A 61 15.24 -5.21 -10.76
N ARG A 62 14.74 -4.22 -11.51
CA ARG A 62 13.42 -4.30 -12.16
C ARG A 62 13.53 -5.22 -13.37
N ILE A 63 12.64 -6.19 -13.44
CA ILE A 63 12.55 -7.12 -14.55
C ILE A 63 11.29 -6.86 -15.35
N SER A 64 11.37 -7.02 -16.67
CA SER A 64 10.21 -7.00 -17.57
C SER A 64 9.58 -8.38 -17.61
N LEU A 65 8.26 -8.44 -17.49
CA LEU A 65 7.45 -9.65 -17.58
C LEU A 65 6.25 -9.41 -18.50
N ASP A 66 5.80 -10.46 -19.18
CA ASP A 66 4.63 -10.41 -20.05
C ASP A 66 3.38 -9.96 -19.26
N ALA A 67 2.64 -9.02 -19.81
CA ALA A 67 1.37 -8.54 -19.30
C ALA A 67 0.29 -8.56 -20.39
N PRO A 68 -1.01 -8.64 -20.04
CA PRO A 68 -2.08 -8.47 -21.00
C PRO A 68 -2.11 -7.06 -21.56
N PRO A 69 -2.79 -6.83 -22.69
CA PRO A 69 -2.99 -5.49 -23.26
C PRO A 69 -3.55 -4.50 -22.24
N VAL A 70 -3.03 -3.29 -22.23
CA VAL A 70 -3.45 -2.23 -21.29
C VAL A 70 -4.95 -1.97 -21.33
N GLU A 71 -5.59 -2.16 -22.47
CA GLU A 71 -7.03 -1.98 -22.70
C GLU A 71 -7.87 -2.83 -21.73
N PHE A 72 -7.35 -4.00 -21.27
CA PHE A 72 -8.08 -4.85 -20.34
C PHE A 72 -8.24 -4.25 -18.94
N SER A 73 -7.43 -3.27 -18.59
CA SER A 73 -7.53 -2.47 -17.37
C SER A 73 -8.20 -1.12 -17.58
N MET A 74 -8.37 -0.69 -18.84
CA MET A 74 -8.89 0.65 -19.18
C MET A 74 -10.40 0.67 -19.42
N GLU A 75 -11.01 -0.48 -19.68
CA GLU A 75 -12.45 -0.63 -19.90
C GLU A 75 -13.01 -1.83 -19.11
N PRO A 76 -14.27 -1.77 -18.66
CA PRO A 76 -14.93 -2.92 -18.05
C PRO A 76 -15.03 -4.09 -19.04
N THR A 77 -14.30 -5.18 -18.76
CA THR A 77 -14.23 -6.35 -19.62
C THR A 77 -14.15 -7.62 -18.77
N ASP A 78 -14.56 -8.76 -19.33
CA ASP A 78 -14.40 -10.08 -18.70
C ASP A 78 -12.96 -10.62 -18.84
N ASN A 79 -12.07 -9.92 -19.55
CA ASN A 79 -10.67 -10.29 -19.68
C ASN A 79 -9.92 -9.95 -18.37
N GLN A 80 -9.00 -10.84 -17.98
CA GLN A 80 -8.13 -10.56 -16.84
C GLN A 80 -7.10 -9.48 -17.22
N PRO A 81 -7.00 -8.37 -16.45
CA PRO A 81 -6.17 -7.23 -16.83
C PRO A 81 -4.69 -7.38 -16.45
N TYR A 82 -4.30 -8.47 -15.80
CA TYR A 82 -2.93 -8.74 -15.33
C TYR A 82 -2.53 -10.19 -15.65
N SER A 83 -1.23 -10.41 -15.80
CA SER A 83 -0.62 -11.74 -15.76
C SER A 83 -0.33 -12.14 -14.31
N GLU A 84 -0.30 -13.45 -14.04
CA GLU A 84 0.00 -14.00 -12.71
C GLU A 84 1.27 -14.83 -12.76
N TYR A 85 2.18 -14.56 -11.82
CA TYR A 85 3.46 -15.25 -11.68
C TYR A 85 3.61 -15.90 -10.31
N ASN A 86 4.37 -16.98 -10.28
CA ASN A 86 4.85 -17.61 -9.04
C ASN A 86 6.28 -17.17 -8.78
N LEU A 87 6.55 -16.86 -7.53
CA LEU A 87 7.89 -16.60 -7.02
C LEU A 87 8.28 -17.71 -6.05
N LYS A 88 9.49 -18.28 -6.22
CA LYS A 88 10.12 -19.11 -5.23
C LYS A 88 11.40 -18.43 -4.76
N ILE A 89 11.43 -18.09 -3.49
CA ILE A 89 12.50 -17.33 -2.87
C ILE A 89 13.27 -18.23 -1.91
N SER A 90 14.60 -18.25 -2.04
CA SER A 90 15.48 -18.99 -1.16
C SER A 90 16.68 -18.14 -0.77
N ALA A 91 17.07 -18.19 0.51
CA ALA A 91 18.27 -17.52 1.02
C ALA A 91 18.92 -18.35 2.12
N PRO A 92 20.28 -18.31 2.26
CA PRO A 92 20.97 -19.02 3.32
C PRO A 92 20.49 -18.57 4.71
N GLY A 93 20.09 -19.51 5.56
CA GLY A 93 19.62 -19.22 6.92
C GLY A 93 18.15 -18.83 7.03
N TYR A 94 17.40 -18.89 5.94
CA TYR A 94 15.94 -18.62 5.90
C TYR A 94 15.18 -19.83 5.37
N GLU A 95 13.90 -19.90 5.71
CA GLU A 95 12.96 -20.84 5.10
C GLU A 95 12.62 -20.40 3.68
N ASP A 96 12.51 -21.36 2.75
CA ASP A 96 12.06 -21.04 1.38
C ASP A 96 10.63 -20.48 1.43
N THR A 97 10.41 -19.41 0.70
CA THR A 97 9.10 -18.78 0.57
C THR A 97 8.56 -18.95 -0.85
N ILE A 98 7.31 -19.36 -0.97
CA ILE A 98 6.62 -19.45 -2.27
C ILE A 98 5.44 -18.49 -2.25
N ILE A 99 5.37 -17.62 -3.26
CA ILE A 99 4.23 -16.72 -3.48
C ILE A 99 3.65 -17.04 -4.85
N SER A 100 2.36 -17.33 -4.88
CA SER A 100 1.62 -17.61 -6.12
C SER A 100 0.62 -16.50 -6.39
N GLY A 101 0.50 -16.08 -7.66
CA GLY A 101 -0.47 -15.08 -8.07
C GLY A 101 0.04 -13.64 -7.99
N VAL A 102 1.35 -13.41 -8.07
CA VAL A 102 1.95 -12.06 -8.21
C VAL A 102 1.45 -11.45 -9.51
N GLN A 103 0.84 -10.27 -9.42
CA GLN A 103 0.10 -9.65 -10.52
C GLN A 103 0.92 -8.57 -11.22
N ILE A 104 1.00 -8.65 -12.55
CA ILE A 104 1.71 -7.71 -13.41
C ILE A 104 0.72 -7.06 -14.38
N LEU A 105 0.60 -5.73 -14.29
CA LEU A 105 -0.17 -4.89 -15.20
C LEU A 105 0.73 -4.32 -16.30
N SER A 106 0.16 -4.11 -17.47
CA SER A 106 0.84 -3.48 -18.60
C SER A 106 1.38 -2.08 -18.24
N GLY A 107 2.66 -1.85 -18.53
CA GLY A 107 3.35 -0.58 -18.33
C GLY A 107 3.67 -0.19 -16.90
N GLU A 108 3.17 -0.93 -15.91
CA GLU A 108 3.26 -0.57 -14.50
C GLU A 108 4.33 -1.37 -13.75
N VAL A 109 4.84 -0.79 -12.67
CA VAL A 109 5.81 -1.46 -11.79
C VAL A 109 5.09 -2.06 -10.60
N GLY A 110 5.06 -3.39 -10.54
CA GLY A 110 4.64 -4.15 -9.36
C GLY A 110 5.77 -4.22 -8.33
N LEU A 111 5.48 -3.86 -7.09
CA LEU A 111 6.36 -3.97 -5.94
C LEU A 111 5.90 -5.16 -5.10
N GLN A 112 6.76 -6.16 -4.96
CA GLN A 112 6.47 -7.34 -4.14
C GLN A 112 7.39 -7.36 -2.92
N ASN A 113 6.82 -7.04 -1.76
CA ASN A 113 7.52 -7.10 -0.49
C ASN A 113 7.39 -8.52 0.10
N ILE A 114 8.52 -9.11 0.44
CA ILE A 114 8.61 -10.48 0.95
C ILE A 114 9.22 -10.46 2.34
N ARG A 115 8.54 -11.12 3.28
CA ARG A 115 9.07 -11.38 4.62
C ARG A 115 9.56 -12.81 4.69
N MET A 116 10.86 -12.98 4.93
CA MET A 116 11.50 -14.28 5.04
C MET A 116 11.67 -14.68 6.50
N THR A 117 11.17 -15.85 6.87
CA THR A 117 11.31 -16.39 8.22
C THR A 117 12.68 -17.01 8.40
N PRO A 118 13.47 -16.63 9.42
CA PRO A 118 14.73 -17.30 9.73
C PRO A 118 14.53 -18.80 10.00
N ALA A 119 15.39 -19.64 9.44
CA ALA A 119 15.27 -21.10 9.58
C ALA A 119 15.50 -21.53 11.04
N ALA A 120 14.49 -22.13 11.66
CA ALA A 120 14.53 -22.61 13.05
C ALA A 120 15.03 -24.07 13.22
N GLY A 121 15.71 -24.63 12.20
CA GLY A 121 16.22 -26.03 12.21
C GLY A 121 15.22 -27.06 11.65
N SER A 122 15.72 -28.03 11.07
CA SER A 122 15.40 -29.37 10.55
C SER A 122 14.09 -29.71 9.83
N GLU A 123 13.03 -28.94 9.77
CA GLU A 123 11.88 -29.25 8.88
C GLU A 123 11.37 -27.97 8.20
N ARG A 124 11.53 -27.94 6.88
CA ARG A 124 10.99 -26.89 6.01
C ARG A 124 9.49 -27.14 5.82
N LEU A 125 8.64 -26.37 6.52
CA LEU A 125 7.22 -26.36 6.26
C LEU A 125 6.96 -25.38 5.09
N TYR A 126 6.65 -25.92 3.94
CA TYR A 126 6.19 -25.16 2.78
C TYR A 126 4.72 -24.73 2.98
N ASN A 127 4.49 -23.51 3.38
CA ASN A 127 3.16 -22.89 3.30
C ASN A 127 3.19 -21.84 2.19
N PRO A 128 2.77 -22.17 0.95
CA PRO A 128 2.74 -21.20 -0.12
C PRO A 128 1.75 -20.07 0.21
N ILE A 129 2.17 -18.84 0.05
CA ILE A 129 1.32 -17.67 0.10
C ILE A 129 0.60 -17.59 -1.25
N VAL A 130 -0.72 -17.54 -1.22
CA VAL A 130 -1.54 -17.45 -2.44
C VAL A 130 -2.25 -16.11 -2.48
N ILE A 131 -1.83 -15.26 -3.41
CA ILE A 131 -2.53 -14.02 -3.73
C ILE A 131 -3.76 -14.39 -4.56
N GLY A 132 -4.93 -14.21 -3.98
CA GLY A 132 -6.19 -14.49 -4.69
C GLY A 132 -6.36 -13.58 -5.90
N GLY A 133 -6.82 -14.13 -7.02
CA GLY A 133 -7.22 -13.33 -8.17
C GLY A 133 -8.34 -12.37 -7.76
N HIS A 134 -8.25 -11.13 -8.22
CA HIS A 134 -9.25 -10.10 -7.96
C HIS A 134 -9.31 -9.12 -9.14
N THR A 135 -10.50 -8.89 -9.65
CA THR A 135 -10.75 -7.90 -10.71
C THR A 135 -11.93 -7.00 -10.32
N LEU A 136 -11.97 -5.80 -10.88
CA LEU A 136 -13.12 -4.89 -10.72
C LEU A 136 -14.37 -5.34 -11.50
N TRP A 137 -14.36 -6.54 -12.02
CA TRP A 137 -15.41 -7.10 -12.87
C TRP A 137 -16.01 -8.40 -12.29
N GLU A 138 -15.67 -8.75 -11.06
CA GLU A 138 -16.21 -9.93 -10.39
C GLU A 138 -17.56 -9.66 -9.75
N PHE A 139 -18.29 -10.74 -9.42
CA PHE A 139 -19.51 -10.64 -8.63
C PHE A 139 -19.14 -10.59 -7.16
N TYR A 140 -19.25 -9.40 -6.59
CA TYR A 140 -19.11 -9.19 -5.15
C TYR A 140 -20.47 -9.15 -4.47
N PRO A 141 -20.55 -9.55 -3.20
CA PRO A 141 -21.76 -9.31 -2.42
C PRO A 141 -22.04 -7.80 -2.36
N PRO A 142 -23.31 -7.39 -2.42
CA PRO A 142 -23.66 -5.98 -2.32
C PRO A 142 -23.13 -5.39 -1.02
N LYS A 143 -22.55 -4.20 -1.10
CA LYS A 143 -22.04 -3.47 0.07
C LYS A 143 -23.21 -3.07 0.96
N ILE A 144 -23.07 -3.25 2.26
CA ILE A 144 -24.09 -2.85 3.26
C ILE A 144 -24.04 -1.32 3.36
N ALA A 145 -25.18 -0.68 3.07
CA ALA A 145 -25.31 0.76 3.17
C ALA A 145 -25.27 1.24 4.63
N GLU A 146 -24.44 2.23 4.90
CA GLU A 146 -24.28 2.82 6.22
C GLU A 146 -24.40 4.35 6.15
N ALA A 147 -24.69 5.00 7.28
CA ALA A 147 -24.69 6.45 7.33
C ALA A 147 -23.30 7.02 7.09
N GLU A 148 -23.20 8.07 6.31
CA GLU A 148 -21.94 8.76 5.99
C GLU A 148 -21.26 9.31 7.25
N ILE A 149 -22.05 9.91 8.14
CA ILE A 149 -21.63 10.37 9.46
C ILE A 149 -22.25 9.43 10.48
N LYS A 150 -21.42 8.77 11.28
CA LYS A 150 -21.90 7.88 12.34
C LYS A 150 -22.41 8.71 13.52
N PRO A 151 -23.58 8.36 14.08
CA PRO A 151 -24.03 8.99 15.31
C PRO A 151 -23.01 8.70 16.42
N MET A 152 -22.71 9.69 17.24
CA MET A 152 -21.94 9.48 18.47
C MET A 152 -22.78 8.62 19.40
N ASP A 153 -22.22 7.49 19.88
CA ASP A 153 -22.93 6.61 20.79
C ASP A 153 -23.21 7.38 22.09
N GLU A 154 -24.47 7.32 22.58
CA GLU A 154 -24.88 7.95 23.83
C GLU A 154 -24.18 7.34 25.07
N ARG A 155 -23.46 6.23 24.91
CA ARG A 155 -22.71 5.55 25.97
C ARG A 155 -21.38 6.21 26.32
N GLY A 156 -20.97 7.27 25.62
CA GLY A 156 -19.77 8.07 25.98
C GLY A 156 -18.45 7.31 25.78
N GLU A 157 -18.43 6.25 25.01
CA GLU A 157 -17.18 5.61 24.65
C GLU A 157 -16.42 6.50 23.66
N ILE A 158 -15.15 6.60 23.91
CA ILE A 158 -14.18 7.57 23.41
C ILE A 158 -14.20 7.60 21.88
N VAL A 159 -15.04 8.47 21.32
CA VAL A 159 -14.80 9.00 19.97
C VAL A 159 -13.56 9.87 20.11
N LEU A 160 -12.51 9.57 19.37
CA LEU A 160 -11.31 10.38 19.37
C LEU A 160 -11.71 11.84 19.13
N SER A 161 -11.32 12.76 20.00
CA SER A 161 -11.64 14.18 19.85
C SER A 161 -10.98 14.81 18.62
N ARG A 162 -10.05 14.11 17.98
CA ARG A 162 -9.28 14.51 16.79
C ARG A 162 -9.06 13.33 15.88
N VAL A 163 -8.86 13.60 14.59
CA VAL A 163 -8.47 12.56 13.62
C VAL A 163 -6.98 12.25 13.83
N VAL A 164 -6.70 10.97 14.02
CA VAL A 164 -5.35 10.45 14.25
C VAL A 164 -5.06 9.41 13.19
N ILE A 165 -3.93 9.50 12.53
CA ILE A 165 -3.39 8.44 11.69
C ILE A 165 -2.80 7.39 12.63
N PRO A 166 -3.34 6.18 12.70
CA PRO A 166 -2.80 5.13 13.55
C PRO A 166 -1.51 4.57 12.98
N GLU A 167 -0.66 4.00 13.80
CA GLU A 167 0.54 3.30 13.35
C GLU A 167 0.17 2.03 12.56
N TYR A 168 -0.81 1.27 13.06
CA TYR A 168 -1.29 0.03 12.48
C TYR A 168 -2.81 0.00 12.35
N ILE A 169 -3.26 -0.74 11.33
CA ILE A 169 -4.64 -1.20 11.16
C ILE A 169 -4.67 -2.69 11.49
N VAL A 170 -5.61 -3.11 12.32
CA VAL A 170 -5.89 -4.54 12.53
C VAL A 170 -6.95 -4.96 11.52
N VAL A 171 -6.53 -5.76 10.54
CA VAL A 171 -7.38 -6.26 9.45
C VAL A 171 -7.86 -7.65 9.80
N HIS A 172 -9.17 -7.82 9.94
CA HIS A 172 -9.82 -9.11 10.05
C HIS A 172 -10.07 -9.69 8.65
N ASP A 173 -9.36 -10.78 8.29
CA ASP A 173 -9.39 -11.31 6.92
C ASP A 173 -10.62 -12.19 6.66
N GLY A 174 -11.78 -11.59 6.80
CA GLY A 174 -13.08 -12.25 6.63
C GLY A 174 -14.25 -11.31 6.83
N THR A 175 -15.44 -11.91 7.04
CA THR A 175 -16.61 -11.13 7.50
C THR A 175 -16.54 -10.92 9.01
N PRO A 176 -17.19 -9.88 9.57
CA PRO A 176 -17.06 -9.56 11.00
C PRO A 176 -17.41 -10.73 11.97
N THR A 177 -18.22 -11.66 11.51
CA THR A 177 -18.67 -12.81 12.32
C THR A 177 -17.91 -14.10 12.08
N ASP A 178 -16.91 -14.09 11.20
CA ASP A 178 -16.08 -15.25 10.91
C ASP A 178 -15.00 -15.41 11.96
N THR A 179 -15.28 -16.22 12.99
CA THR A 179 -14.34 -16.49 14.07
C THR A 179 -13.13 -17.35 13.69
N SER A 180 -13.08 -17.84 12.44
CA SER A 180 -11.93 -18.59 11.91
C SER A 180 -10.95 -17.71 11.12
N ALA A 181 -11.36 -16.48 10.80
CA ALA A 181 -10.52 -15.53 10.08
C ALA A 181 -9.35 -15.05 10.96
N LEU A 182 -8.22 -14.77 10.29
CA LEU A 182 -7.02 -14.26 10.95
C LEU A 182 -7.05 -12.74 11.05
N ASP A 183 -6.45 -12.21 12.10
CA ASP A 183 -6.23 -10.78 12.27
C ASP A 183 -4.79 -10.42 11.94
N TYR A 184 -4.62 -9.44 11.04
CA TYR A 184 -3.31 -8.96 10.59
C TYR A 184 -3.06 -7.54 11.07
N TYR A 185 -1.90 -7.30 11.71
CA TYR A 185 -1.42 -5.97 12.08
C TYR A 185 -0.65 -5.38 10.90
N VAL A 186 -1.26 -4.43 10.21
CA VAL A 186 -0.72 -3.85 8.97
C VAL A 186 -0.41 -2.37 9.21
N PRO A 187 0.80 -1.88 8.91
CA PRO A 187 1.10 -0.44 8.96
C PRO A 187 0.08 0.35 8.14
N PHE A 188 -0.36 1.51 8.64
CA PHE A 188 -1.48 2.25 8.05
C PHE A 188 -1.29 2.52 6.54
N GLN A 189 -0.14 3.07 6.15
CA GLN A 189 0.14 3.35 4.74
C GLN A 189 0.14 2.07 3.89
N GLU A 190 0.73 0.97 4.38
CA GLU A 190 0.76 -0.31 3.67
C GLU A 190 -0.65 -0.91 3.51
N TYR A 191 -1.54 -0.70 4.51
CA TYR A 191 -2.94 -1.07 4.39
C TYR A 191 -3.62 -0.29 3.24
N ILE A 192 -3.45 1.04 3.20
CA ILE A 192 -4.06 1.89 2.16
C ILE A 192 -3.53 1.52 0.77
N LYS A 193 -2.21 1.30 0.63
CA LYS A 193 -1.58 0.86 -0.63
C LYS A 193 -2.14 -0.47 -1.13
N ASN A 194 -2.30 -1.42 -0.22
CA ASN A 194 -2.87 -2.73 -0.53
C ASN A 194 -4.32 -2.62 -1.01
N VAL A 195 -5.16 -1.93 -0.25
CA VAL A 195 -6.57 -1.69 -0.63
C VAL A 195 -6.65 -0.98 -1.98
N ALA A 196 -5.91 0.10 -2.18
CA ALA A 196 -5.92 0.82 -3.45
C ALA A 196 -5.48 -0.08 -4.62
N SER A 197 -4.43 -0.91 -4.43
CA SER A 197 -3.98 -1.88 -5.43
C SER A 197 -4.96 -3.04 -5.66
N CYS A 198 -5.93 -3.25 -4.76
CA CYS A 198 -7.05 -4.18 -4.96
C CYS A 198 -8.25 -3.50 -5.65
N GLU A 199 -8.54 -2.25 -5.30
CA GLU A 199 -9.82 -1.59 -5.63
C GLU A 199 -9.77 -0.78 -6.92
N ILE A 200 -8.58 -0.44 -7.44
CA ILE A 200 -8.39 0.30 -8.68
C ILE A 200 -7.20 -0.21 -9.47
N TYR A 201 -7.11 0.14 -10.76
CA TYR A 201 -5.95 -0.22 -11.58
C TYR A 201 -4.93 0.91 -11.62
N ALA A 202 -3.66 0.55 -11.51
CA ALA A 202 -2.53 1.48 -11.58
C ALA A 202 -2.41 2.17 -12.96
N THR A 203 -2.96 1.58 -14.00
CA THR A 203 -3.03 2.15 -15.36
C THR A 203 -3.96 3.36 -15.49
N TRP A 204 -4.77 3.67 -14.46
CA TRP A 204 -5.68 4.81 -14.49
C TRP A 204 -4.94 6.13 -14.27
N SER A 205 -5.59 7.25 -14.64
CA SER A 205 -4.99 8.58 -14.48
C SER A 205 -4.70 8.89 -13.00
N GLU A 206 -3.66 9.67 -12.75
CA GLU A 206 -3.27 10.12 -11.41
C GLU A 206 -4.45 10.76 -10.66
N SER A 207 -5.25 11.60 -11.35
CA SER A 207 -6.45 12.21 -10.76
C SER A 207 -7.47 11.18 -10.30
N THR A 208 -7.68 10.12 -11.09
CA THR A 208 -8.59 9.02 -10.73
C THR A 208 -8.05 8.24 -9.54
N ILE A 209 -6.77 7.87 -9.57
CA ILE A 209 -6.13 7.12 -8.46
C ILE A 209 -6.22 7.95 -7.19
N THR A 210 -5.84 9.23 -7.23
CA THR A 210 -5.88 10.15 -6.08
C THR A 210 -7.29 10.28 -5.50
N ALA A 211 -8.33 10.43 -6.33
CA ALA A 211 -9.71 10.51 -5.87
C ALA A 211 -10.16 9.24 -5.14
N ASN A 212 -9.82 8.06 -5.67
CA ASN A 212 -10.15 6.79 -5.04
C ASN A 212 -9.34 6.58 -3.74
N VAL A 213 -8.06 6.94 -3.72
CA VAL A 213 -7.22 6.87 -2.49
C VAL A 213 -7.78 7.78 -1.40
N LEU A 214 -8.23 9.01 -1.73
CA LEU A 214 -8.91 9.91 -0.77
C LEU A 214 -10.18 9.28 -0.20
N ALA A 215 -10.97 8.59 -1.03
CA ALA A 215 -12.15 7.87 -0.55
C ALA A 215 -11.76 6.70 0.37
N ILE A 216 -10.75 5.90 0.01
CA ILE A 216 -10.26 4.80 0.84
C ILE A 216 -9.72 5.31 2.19
N LEU A 217 -8.94 6.39 2.18
CA LEU A 217 -8.42 7.05 3.38
C LEU A 217 -9.54 7.50 4.31
N SER A 218 -10.52 8.23 3.77
CA SER A 218 -11.64 8.75 4.55
C SER A 218 -12.49 7.63 5.16
N PHE A 219 -12.79 6.59 4.38
CA PHE A 219 -13.50 5.42 4.87
C PHE A 219 -12.73 4.73 6.01
N THR A 220 -11.43 4.47 5.80
CA THR A 220 -10.59 3.82 6.82
C THR A 220 -10.52 4.65 8.10
N LEU A 221 -10.29 5.96 7.96
CA LEU A 221 -10.23 6.87 9.10
C LEU A 221 -11.58 7.05 9.80
N ASN A 222 -12.71 6.88 9.10
CA ASN A 222 -14.02 6.81 9.74
C ASN A 222 -14.11 5.59 10.67
N ARG A 223 -13.64 4.42 10.22
CA ARG A 223 -13.61 3.20 11.04
C ARG A 223 -12.74 3.35 12.28
N VAL A 224 -11.56 4.00 12.12
CA VAL A 224 -10.65 4.31 13.23
C VAL A 224 -11.27 5.31 14.20
N TYR A 225 -11.76 6.44 13.68
CA TYR A 225 -12.30 7.55 14.47
C TYR A 225 -13.51 7.13 15.31
N THR A 226 -14.40 6.33 14.74
CA THR A 226 -15.64 5.88 15.39
C THR A 226 -15.46 4.60 16.21
N GLU A 227 -14.27 4.00 16.21
CA GLU A 227 -14.01 2.68 16.81
C GLU A 227 -15.09 1.64 16.44
N TRP A 228 -15.52 1.69 15.17
CA TRP A 228 -16.75 1.04 14.68
C TRP A 228 -16.91 -0.44 15.06
N TYR A 229 -15.84 -1.21 14.97
CA TYR A 229 -15.86 -2.61 15.35
C TYR A 229 -15.55 -2.82 16.82
N ARG A 230 -14.61 -2.07 17.39
CA ARG A 230 -14.26 -2.13 18.81
C ARG A 230 -15.44 -1.74 19.71
N GLY A 231 -16.20 -0.71 19.34
CA GLY A 231 -17.44 -0.33 20.01
C GLY A 231 -18.54 -1.40 19.96
N LYS A 232 -18.39 -2.42 19.10
CA LYS A 232 -19.26 -3.60 19.02
C LYS A 232 -18.68 -4.85 19.68
N GLY A 233 -17.53 -4.73 20.34
CA GLY A 233 -16.86 -5.82 21.07
C GLY A 233 -15.95 -6.69 20.21
N TYR A 234 -15.51 -6.22 19.04
CA TYR A 234 -14.50 -6.90 18.23
C TYR A 234 -13.10 -6.34 18.51
N ASP A 235 -12.07 -7.13 18.29
CA ASP A 235 -10.67 -6.74 18.55
C ASP A 235 -9.93 -6.20 17.31
N PHE A 236 -10.62 -6.01 16.20
CA PHE A 236 -10.06 -5.52 14.95
C PHE A 236 -10.58 -4.12 14.57
N THR A 237 -9.89 -3.47 13.63
CA THR A 237 -10.24 -2.12 13.15
C THR A 237 -11.16 -2.16 11.93
N ILE A 238 -10.93 -3.11 11.01
CA ILE A 238 -11.59 -3.16 9.70
C ILE A 238 -11.55 -4.62 9.18
N THR A 239 -12.43 -4.93 8.22
CA THR A 239 -12.47 -6.27 7.59
C THR A 239 -11.92 -6.25 6.17
N SER A 240 -11.54 -7.41 5.63
CA SER A 240 -11.20 -7.59 4.20
C SER A 240 -12.44 -7.84 3.31
N SER A 241 -13.63 -7.80 3.88
CA SER A 241 -14.88 -8.11 3.20
C SER A 241 -15.44 -6.90 2.46
N THR A 242 -15.60 -7.01 1.13
CA THR A 242 -16.18 -5.94 0.28
C THR A 242 -17.62 -5.60 0.60
N ALA A 243 -18.37 -6.50 1.28
CA ALA A 243 -19.73 -6.21 1.73
C ALA A 243 -19.75 -5.21 2.90
N PHE A 244 -18.74 -5.20 3.73
CA PHE A 244 -18.65 -4.38 4.94
C PHE A 244 -17.67 -3.23 4.77
N ASP A 245 -16.48 -3.50 4.23
CA ASP A 245 -15.38 -2.54 4.14
C ASP A 245 -14.71 -2.58 2.75
N HIS A 246 -13.41 -2.85 2.70
CA HIS A 246 -12.59 -2.84 1.50
C HIS A 246 -12.11 -4.24 1.12
N LYS A 247 -11.76 -4.42 -0.15
CA LYS A 247 -10.95 -5.57 -0.53
C LYS A 247 -9.52 -5.36 -0.08
N TRP A 248 -9.05 -6.24 0.77
CA TRP A 248 -7.65 -6.36 1.18
C TRP A 248 -7.20 -7.80 0.94
N ILE A 249 -5.97 -8.02 0.48
CA ILE A 249 -5.43 -9.35 0.18
C ILE A 249 -4.04 -9.45 0.82
N TYR A 250 -3.81 -10.46 1.64
CA TYR A 250 -2.51 -10.70 2.25
C TYR A 250 -1.42 -10.85 1.18
N GLN A 251 -0.29 -10.13 1.35
CA GLN A 251 0.85 -10.12 0.42
C GLN A 251 0.52 -9.67 -1.02
N LYS A 252 -0.51 -8.87 -1.21
CA LYS A 252 -0.85 -8.29 -2.51
C LYS A 252 0.34 -7.53 -3.11
N THR A 253 0.57 -7.70 -4.41
CA THR A 253 1.47 -6.84 -5.19
C THR A 253 0.98 -5.40 -5.14
N ILE A 254 1.82 -4.48 -4.72
CA ILE A 254 1.54 -3.03 -4.68
C ILE A 254 2.09 -2.40 -5.95
N TYR A 255 1.39 -1.43 -6.54
CA TYR A 255 1.90 -0.71 -7.71
C TYR A 255 2.60 0.58 -7.29
N GLU A 256 3.74 0.86 -7.94
CA GLU A 256 4.63 1.96 -7.55
C GLU A 256 3.93 3.33 -7.56
N ASN A 257 3.20 3.66 -8.62
CA ASN A 257 2.48 4.93 -8.73
C ASN A 257 1.39 5.08 -7.67
N ILE A 258 0.64 4.01 -7.35
CA ILE A 258 -0.32 3.98 -6.24
C ILE A 258 0.41 4.20 -4.91
N SER A 259 1.55 3.53 -4.70
CA SER A 259 2.36 3.69 -3.50
C SER A 259 2.80 5.14 -3.30
N GLN A 260 3.30 5.78 -4.36
CA GLN A 260 3.76 7.18 -4.32
C GLN A 260 2.61 8.16 -4.03
N ILE A 261 1.43 7.94 -4.64
CA ILE A 261 0.24 8.76 -4.35
C ILE A 261 -0.17 8.61 -2.88
N VAL A 262 -0.26 7.38 -2.37
CA VAL A 262 -0.60 7.16 -0.95
C VAL A 262 0.40 7.87 -0.04
N ASP A 263 1.70 7.73 -0.27
CA ASP A 263 2.74 8.37 0.54
C ASP A 263 2.63 9.90 0.53
N SER A 264 2.09 10.49 -0.55
CA SER A 264 1.92 11.95 -0.66
C SER A 264 0.68 12.51 0.05
N ILE A 265 -0.36 11.67 0.28
CA ILE A 265 -1.66 12.15 0.80
C ILE A 265 -2.19 11.35 1.99
N PHE A 266 -1.42 10.44 2.61
CA PHE A 266 -1.93 9.49 3.61
C PHE A 266 -2.53 10.14 4.87
N THR A 267 -2.27 11.40 5.14
CA THR A 267 -2.90 12.17 6.23
C THR A 267 -4.20 12.83 5.84
N ASN A 268 -4.54 12.84 4.54
CA ASN A 268 -5.72 13.52 4.05
C ASN A 268 -6.99 12.68 4.28
N TYR A 269 -8.09 13.37 4.56
CA TYR A 269 -9.40 12.77 4.67
C TYR A 269 -10.50 13.74 4.21
N LEU A 270 -11.67 13.20 3.96
CA LEU A 270 -12.83 13.96 3.51
C LEU A 270 -13.79 14.23 4.68
N SER A 271 -14.30 15.44 4.76
CA SER A 271 -15.31 15.82 5.75
C SER A 271 -16.33 16.79 5.19
N ARG A 272 -17.46 16.93 5.92
CA ARG A 272 -18.47 17.96 5.68
C ARG A 272 -18.15 19.24 6.47
N PRO A 273 -18.71 20.41 6.08
CA PRO A 273 -18.56 21.64 6.87
C PRO A 273 -18.97 21.43 8.33
N ASN A 274 -18.14 21.92 9.25
CA ASN A 274 -18.35 21.83 10.70
C ASN A 274 -18.46 20.40 11.27
N VAL A 275 -17.99 19.38 10.54
CA VAL A 275 -17.89 17.99 10.96
C VAL A 275 -16.44 17.58 11.05
N THR A 276 -15.96 17.22 12.25
CA THR A 276 -14.58 16.74 12.45
C THR A 276 -14.41 15.29 12.01
N GLN A 277 -15.47 14.50 12.11
CA GLN A 277 -15.45 13.09 11.75
C GLN A 277 -15.11 12.92 10.26
N PRO A 278 -14.13 12.06 9.88
CA PRO A 278 -13.97 11.62 8.50
C PRO A 278 -15.27 10.97 8.02
N ILE A 279 -15.73 11.31 6.85
CA ILE A 279 -16.96 10.71 6.31
C ILE A 279 -16.72 9.27 5.87
N LEU A 280 -17.74 8.43 5.99
CA LEU A 280 -17.73 7.08 5.45
C LEU A 280 -18.01 7.12 3.94
N THR A 281 -16.96 7.18 3.15
CA THR A 281 -16.99 7.25 1.70
C THR A 281 -17.21 5.88 1.07
N GLN A 282 -18.43 5.38 1.09
CA GLN A 282 -18.75 4.13 0.41
C GLN A 282 -18.64 4.29 -1.11
N TYR A 283 -18.22 3.25 -1.81
CA TYR A 283 -18.07 3.20 -3.26
C TYR A 283 -18.40 1.80 -3.80
N CYS A 284 -18.60 1.67 -5.09
CA CYS A 284 -18.78 0.40 -5.80
C CYS A 284 -18.19 0.48 -7.21
N ASP A 285 -18.17 -0.63 -7.95
CA ASP A 285 -17.65 -0.65 -9.32
C ASP A 285 -18.46 0.26 -10.27
N GLY A 286 -19.76 0.40 -10.04
CA GLY A 286 -20.66 1.23 -10.86
C GLY A 286 -21.02 0.62 -12.21
N LYS A 287 -20.75 -0.67 -12.42
CA LYS A 287 -21.07 -1.42 -13.64
C LYS A 287 -21.90 -2.66 -13.35
N ARG A 288 -21.41 -3.58 -12.52
CA ARG A 288 -22.17 -4.76 -12.07
C ARG A 288 -23.03 -4.46 -10.86
N VAL A 289 -22.60 -3.50 -10.03
CA VAL A 289 -23.33 -3.02 -8.86
C VAL A 289 -23.72 -1.56 -9.07
N THR A 290 -24.99 -1.22 -8.87
CA THR A 290 -25.44 0.18 -8.90
C THR A 290 -25.06 0.86 -7.58
N CYS A 291 -24.36 1.97 -7.68
CA CYS A 291 -23.94 2.76 -6.52
C CYS A 291 -25.09 3.72 -6.10
N PRO A 292 -25.68 3.57 -4.91
CA PRO A 292 -26.69 4.51 -4.45
C PRO A 292 -26.02 5.77 -3.87
N ASN A 293 -25.85 6.80 -4.68
CA ASN A 293 -25.18 8.07 -4.31
C ASN A 293 -23.73 7.90 -3.76
N TRP A 294 -23.05 6.82 -4.16
CA TRP A 294 -21.65 6.55 -3.84
C TRP A 294 -20.78 6.74 -5.06
N MET A 295 -19.49 6.88 -4.85
CA MET A 295 -18.56 6.96 -5.97
C MET A 295 -18.54 5.64 -6.75
N SER A 296 -18.66 5.75 -8.06
CA SER A 296 -18.41 4.66 -8.99
C SER A 296 -16.92 4.63 -9.37
N GLN A 297 -16.24 3.50 -9.16
CA GLN A 297 -14.83 3.34 -9.53
C GLN A 297 -14.63 3.58 -11.03
N TRP A 298 -15.39 2.90 -11.89
CA TRP A 298 -15.35 3.14 -13.33
C TRP A 298 -15.85 4.53 -13.76
N GLY A 299 -16.80 5.08 -13.01
CA GLY A 299 -17.26 6.44 -13.23
C GLY A 299 -16.21 7.49 -12.88
N SER A 300 -15.45 7.28 -11.79
CA SER A 300 -14.32 8.15 -11.43
C SER A 300 -13.21 8.12 -12.49
N LYS A 301 -12.94 6.93 -13.07
CA LYS A 301 -12.02 6.81 -14.20
C LYS A 301 -12.49 7.64 -15.40
N TYR A 302 -13.76 7.51 -15.77
CA TYR A 302 -14.33 8.28 -16.89
C TYR A 302 -14.16 9.79 -16.69
N LEU A 303 -14.38 10.31 -15.47
CA LEU A 303 -14.16 11.72 -15.16
C LEU A 303 -12.69 12.11 -15.20
N GLY A 304 -11.80 11.28 -14.65
CA GLY A 304 -10.36 11.51 -14.69
C GLY A 304 -9.80 11.54 -16.11
N ASP A 305 -10.29 10.68 -17.00
CA ASP A 305 -9.93 10.67 -18.43
C ASP A 305 -10.39 11.96 -19.15
N GLN A 306 -11.40 12.65 -18.63
CA GLN A 306 -11.84 13.96 -19.10
C GLN A 306 -11.09 15.13 -18.48
N GLY A 307 -10.10 14.86 -17.63
CA GLY A 307 -9.27 15.88 -17.00
C GLY A 307 -9.84 16.53 -15.75
N TYR A 308 -10.84 15.90 -15.11
CA TYR A 308 -11.33 16.32 -13.79
C TYR A 308 -10.24 16.14 -12.75
N THR A 309 -10.11 17.10 -11.86
CA THR A 309 -9.22 17.03 -10.69
C THR A 309 -9.77 16.06 -9.63
N PRO A 310 -8.95 15.54 -8.72
CA PRO A 310 -9.41 14.61 -7.69
C PRO A 310 -10.59 15.16 -6.87
N ILE A 311 -10.57 16.43 -6.48
CA ILE A 311 -11.64 17.02 -5.69
C ILE A 311 -12.93 17.21 -6.51
N GLU A 312 -12.85 17.49 -7.80
CA GLU A 312 -14.02 17.57 -8.68
C GLU A 312 -14.64 16.18 -8.85
N ILE A 313 -13.84 15.13 -9.00
CA ILE A 313 -14.32 13.74 -9.03
C ILE A 313 -15.05 13.41 -7.72
N ILE A 314 -14.45 13.70 -6.58
CA ILE A 314 -15.04 13.49 -5.25
C ILE A 314 -16.39 14.23 -5.13
N ARG A 315 -16.43 15.51 -5.49
CA ARG A 315 -17.64 16.34 -5.39
C ARG A 315 -18.74 15.88 -6.31
N ASN A 316 -18.42 15.34 -7.48
CA ASN A 316 -19.42 14.79 -8.40
C ASN A 316 -20.27 13.66 -7.75
N TYR A 317 -19.69 12.91 -6.81
CA TYR A 317 -20.37 11.79 -6.15
C TYR A 317 -20.88 12.11 -4.75
N TYR A 318 -20.10 12.86 -3.97
CA TYR A 318 -20.41 13.11 -2.56
C TYR A 318 -20.94 14.53 -2.29
N GLY A 319 -21.02 15.38 -3.33
CA GLY A 319 -21.57 16.74 -3.26
C GLY A 319 -20.52 17.84 -3.12
N ASP A 320 -20.93 19.06 -3.52
CA ASP A 320 -20.05 20.24 -3.66
C ASP A 320 -19.48 20.75 -2.34
N ASP A 321 -20.09 20.41 -1.22
CA ASP A 321 -19.69 20.79 0.13
C ASP A 321 -18.65 19.87 0.76
N MET A 322 -18.01 19.00 -0.07
CA MET A 322 -16.95 18.12 0.37
C MET A 322 -15.61 18.87 0.45
N TYR A 323 -14.89 18.66 1.56
CA TYR A 323 -13.56 19.24 1.82
C TYR A 323 -12.53 18.15 2.06
N ILE A 324 -11.30 18.42 1.61
CA ILE A 324 -10.11 17.65 1.98
C ILE A 324 -9.52 18.32 3.22
N ASN A 325 -9.36 17.55 4.29
CA ASN A 325 -8.68 17.95 5.51
C ASN A 325 -7.42 17.09 5.72
N GLU A 326 -6.56 17.52 6.61
CA GLU A 326 -5.35 16.83 7.00
C GLU A 326 -5.40 16.49 8.50
N ALA A 327 -5.04 15.26 8.85
CA ALA A 327 -4.94 14.82 10.23
C ALA A 327 -3.71 15.45 10.89
N GLU A 328 -3.93 16.07 12.07
CA GLU A 328 -2.87 16.77 12.81
C GLU A 328 -1.93 15.82 13.55
N ILE A 329 -2.39 14.60 13.84
CA ILE A 329 -1.68 13.63 14.68
C ILE A 329 -1.38 12.38 13.89
N ILE A 330 -0.11 11.99 13.87
CA ILE A 330 0.36 10.73 13.31
C ILE A 330 1.03 9.95 14.43
N SER A 331 0.53 8.75 14.71
CA SER A 331 1.09 7.87 15.75
C SER A 331 2.36 7.16 15.25
N GLY A 332 3.23 6.76 16.18
CA GLY A 332 4.39 5.91 15.87
C GLY A 332 5.54 6.61 15.15
N ILE A 333 5.58 7.94 15.09
CA ILE A 333 6.67 8.71 14.46
C ILE A 333 7.45 9.56 15.46
N PRO A 334 8.79 9.71 15.28
CA PRO A 334 9.62 10.47 16.21
C PRO A 334 9.34 11.98 16.21
N ALA A 335 8.96 12.53 15.06
CA ALA A 335 8.66 13.95 14.91
C ALA A 335 7.78 14.23 13.69
N SER A 336 6.90 15.21 13.82
CA SER A 336 6.06 15.69 12.73
C SER A 336 6.88 16.46 11.68
N TRP A 337 6.34 16.47 10.47
CA TRP A 337 6.81 17.27 9.36
C TRP A 337 6.99 18.75 9.75
N PRO A 338 8.11 19.40 9.39
CA PRO A 338 8.37 20.80 9.78
C PRO A 338 7.54 21.83 9.02
N GLY A 339 6.78 21.43 7.99
CA GLY A 339 6.00 22.32 7.13
C GLY A 339 6.77 22.90 5.95
N TYR A 340 8.00 22.44 5.70
CA TYR A 340 8.84 22.85 4.57
C TYR A 340 9.86 21.77 4.21
N ASP A 341 10.27 21.76 2.95
CA ASP A 341 11.25 20.83 2.41
C ASP A 341 12.66 21.10 2.93
N LEU A 342 13.45 20.03 3.14
CA LEU A 342 14.88 20.14 3.39
C LEU A 342 15.65 19.79 2.13
N SER A 343 16.54 20.68 1.71
CA SER A 343 17.37 20.54 0.51
C SER A 343 18.74 21.19 0.72
N ILE A 344 19.60 21.17 -0.29
CA ILE A 344 20.92 21.83 -0.23
C ILE A 344 20.76 23.27 0.25
N GLY A 345 21.54 23.61 1.31
CA GLY A 345 21.50 24.90 1.97
C GLY A 345 20.58 25.00 3.17
N SER A 346 19.70 24.01 3.40
CA SER A 346 18.94 23.90 4.66
C SER A 346 19.88 23.65 5.84
N THR A 347 19.59 24.25 6.99
CA THR A 347 20.42 24.10 8.21
C THR A 347 19.57 23.94 9.46
N GLY A 348 20.16 23.38 10.52
CA GLY A 348 19.57 23.32 11.86
C GLY A 348 19.16 21.94 12.33
N GLN A 349 18.42 21.89 13.43
CA GLN A 349 18.11 20.67 14.16
C GLN A 349 17.34 19.63 13.33
N LYS A 350 16.45 20.06 12.43
CA LYS A 350 15.70 19.14 11.56
C LYS A 350 16.60 18.43 10.56
N VAL A 351 17.65 19.12 10.07
CA VAL A 351 18.67 18.51 9.22
C VAL A 351 19.50 17.51 10.02
N SER A 352 19.97 17.87 11.21
CA SER A 352 20.72 16.95 12.09
C SER A 352 19.91 15.67 12.38
N MET A 353 18.62 15.81 12.63
CA MET A 353 17.75 14.67 12.89
C MET A 353 17.64 13.73 11.67
N ILE A 354 17.46 14.27 10.47
CA ILE A 354 17.43 13.46 9.24
C ILE A 354 18.77 12.77 9.00
N GLN A 355 19.89 13.48 9.21
CA GLN A 355 21.24 12.89 9.11
C GLN A 355 21.44 11.72 10.10
N GLU A 356 20.97 11.86 11.32
CA GLU A 356 21.02 10.81 12.35
C GLU A 356 20.16 9.60 11.94
N GLN A 357 18.92 9.85 11.50
CA GLN A 357 17.99 8.80 11.06
C GLN A 357 18.54 8.05 9.84
N LEU A 358 19.05 8.75 8.83
CA LEU A 358 19.68 8.13 7.66
C LEU A 358 20.89 7.27 8.04
N ASN A 359 21.74 7.74 8.93
CA ASN A 359 22.90 6.98 9.41
C ASN A 359 22.48 5.72 10.17
N ARG A 360 21.38 5.77 10.92
CA ARG A 360 20.84 4.58 11.59
C ARG A 360 20.27 3.57 10.55
N ILE A 361 19.54 4.06 9.56
CA ILE A 361 19.00 3.24 8.47
C ILE A 361 20.12 2.63 7.65
N ALA A 362 21.18 3.37 7.37
CA ALA A 362 22.36 2.91 6.63
C ALA A 362 23.07 1.71 7.26
N GLN A 363 22.89 1.46 8.57
CA GLN A 363 23.42 0.25 9.22
C GLN A 363 22.74 -1.04 8.71
N ASN A 364 21.49 -0.93 8.26
CA ASN A 364 20.72 -2.05 7.70
C ASN A 364 20.71 -2.01 6.17
N TYR A 365 20.79 -0.83 5.55
CA TYR A 365 20.75 -0.58 4.12
C TYR A 365 22.08 0.02 3.65
N PRO A 366 23.10 -0.83 3.35
CA PRO A 366 24.47 -0.37 3.19
C PRO A 366 24.73 0.48 1.94
N SER A 367 23.84 0.50 0.96
CA SER A 367 23.95 1.40 -0.19
C SER A 367 23.66 2.85 0.16
N ILE A 368 23.05 3.14 1.33
CA ILE A 368 22.87 4.51 1.81
C ILE A 368 24.20 4.99 2.41
N PRO A 369 24.85 6.02 1.85
CA PRO A 369 26.10 6.53 2.40
C PRO A 369 25.86 7.18 3.76
N THR A 370 26.76 6.93 4.73
CA THR A 370 26.75 7.63 6.01
C THR A 370 27.18 9.09 5.83
N VAL A 371 26.56 9.98 6.59
CA VAL A 371 26.79 11.43 6.52
C VAL A 371 27.23 12.00 7.86
N LEU A 372 27.93 13.13 7.84
CA LEU A 372 28.25 13.87 9.06
C LEU A 372 26.97 14.49 9.65
N ILE A 373 26.74 14.31 10.95
CA ILE A 373 25.62 14.92 11.68
C ILE A 373 26.03 16.33 12.11
N ASP A 374 26.00 17.27 11.17
CA ASP A 374 26.46 18.65 11.39
C ASP A 374 25.32 19.69 11.28
N GLY A 375 24.12 19.22 10.93
CA GLY A 375 22.97 20.08 10.72
C GLY A 375 23.04 20.94 9.46
N ASN A 376 23.93 20.61 8.51
CA ASN A 376 24.02 21.28 7.22
C ASN A 376 23.65 20.31 6.09
N TYR A 377 22.61 20.66 5.32
CA TYR A 377 22.19 19.85 4.18
C TYR A 377 23.09 20.15 2.98
N GLY A 378 24.18 19.39 2.86
CA GLY A 378 25.12 19.45 1.74
C GLY A 378 24.93 18.33 0.73
N GLU A 379 25.85 18.22 -0.24
CA GLU A 379 25.82 17.19 -1.30
C GLU A 379 25.85 15.77 -0.74
N SER A 380 26.56 15.50 0.36
CA SER A 380 26.59 14.19 1.01
C SER A 380 25.22 13.78 1.54
N THR A 381 24.51 14.71 2.21
CA THR A 381 23.15 14.48 2.70
C THR A 381 22.18 14.25 1.55
N LYS A 382 22.29 15.06 0.47
CA LYS A 382 21.50 14.87 -0.74
C LYS A 382 21.70 13.47 -1.34
N SER A 383 22.95 13.01 -1.50
CA SER A 383 23.26 11.69 -2.05
C SER A 383 22.67 10.57 -1.18
N ALA A 384 22.70 10.70 0.15
CA ALA A 384 22.09 9.74 1.05
C ALA A 384 20.57 9.70 0.90
N VAL A 385 19.93 10.86 0.74
CA VAL A 385 18.48 10.97 0.50
C VAL A 385 18.10 10.39 -0.86
N GLU A 386 18.86 10.66 -1.93
CA GLU A 386 18.61 10.08 -3.25
C GLU A 386 18.69 8.55 -3.21
N GLN A 387 19.66 7.99 -2.49
CA GLN A 387 19.79 6.53 -2.34
C GLN A 387 18.64 5.95 -1.50
N PHE A 388 18.26 6.63 -0.40
CA PHE A 388 17.09 6.27 0.38
C PHE A 388 15.82 6.25 -0.49
N GLN A 389 15.58 7.29 -1.28
CA GLN A 389 14.43 7.40 -2.16
C GLN A 389 14.38 6.25 -3.18
N ARG A 390 15.52 5.84 -3.78
CA ARG A 390 15.59 4.67 -4.68
C ARG A 390 15.19 3.38 -4.00
N ILE A 391 15.76 3.12 -2.81
CA ILE A 391 15.50 1.89 -2.04
C ILE A 391 14.01 1.76 -1.67
N PHE A 392 13.39 2.88 -1.31
CA PHE A 392 12.00 2.87 -0.82
C PHE A 392 10.96 3.35 -1.84
N ASN A 393 11.32 3.33 -3.13
CA ASN A 393 10.43 3.62 -4.27
C ASN A 393 9.73 4.99 -4.21
N LEU A 394 10.44 5.99 -3.70
CA LEU A 394 10.04 7.40 -3.74
C LEU A 394 10.62 8.10 -4.98
N PRO A 395 10.04 9.21 -5.45
CA PRO A 395 10.65 10.05 -6.46
C PRO A 395 12.07 10.49 -6.04
N VAL A 396 13.06 10.21 -6.90
CA VAL A 396 14.48 10.47 -6.60
C VAL A 396 14.80 11.94 -6.86
N THR A 397 14.56 12.79 -5.87
CA THR A 397 14.75 14.25 -5.96
C THR A 397 15.96 14.75 -5.17
N GLY A 398 16.43 13.97 -4.20
CA GLY A 398 17.42 14.40 -3.22
C GLY A 398 16.90 15.51 -2.31
N ILE A 399 15.59 15.65 -2.17
CA ILE A 399 14.90 16.59 -1.28
C ILE A 399 14.14 15.78 -0.25
N VAL A 400 14.21 16.17 1.01
CA VAL A 400 13.35 15.63 2.05
C VAL A 400 12.06 16.43 2.04
N ASP A 401 11.17 16.05 1.16
CA ASP A 401 9.80 16.52 1.07
C ASP A 401 8.88 15.77 2.04
N TYR A 402 7.60 16.06 2.04
CA TYR A 402 6.61 15.45 2.92
C TYR A 402 6.62 13.91 2.90
N PRO A 403 6.48 13.22 1.74
CA PRO A 403 6.51 11.75 1.70
C PRO A 403 7.87 11.19 2.13
N THR A 404 8.98 11.81 1.75
CA THR A 404 10.34 11.39 2.14
C THR A 404 10.54 11.51 3.66
N TRP A 405 10.08 12.58 4.28
CA TRP A 405 10.15 12.77 5.73
C TRP A 405 9.48 11.64 6.50
N TYR A 406 8.25 11.32 6.14
CA TYR A 406 7.49 10.28 6.84
C TYR A 406 8.00 8.88 6.53
N LYS A 407 8.48 8.63 5.32
CA LYS A 407 9.11 7.34 4.99
C LYS A 407 10.43 7.13 5.76
N ILE A 408 11.28 8.17 5.89
CA ILE A 408 12.49 8.11 6.74
C ILE A 408 12.09 7.81 8.19
N SER A 409 11.10 8.51 8.72
CA SER A 409 10.61 8.29 10.09
C SER A 409 10.10 6.86 10.30
N GLN A 410 9.28 6.33 9.38
CA GLN A 410 8.75 4.97 9.42
C GLN A 410 9.85 3.91 9.42
N ILE A 411 10.80 4.02 8.47
CA ILE A 411 11.89 3.06 8.35
C ILE A 411 12.83 3.15 9.57
N TYR A 412 13.12 4.37 10.04
CA TYR A 412 13.94 4.59 11.24
C TYR A 412 13.34 3.90 12.47
N VAL A 413 12.04 4.03 12.72
CA VAL A 413 11.34 3.34 13.82
C VAL A 413 11.46 1.82 13.65
N GLY A 414 11.22 1.31 12.46
CA GLY A 414 11.32 -0.13 12.16
C GLY A 414 12.72 -0.70 12.44
N VAL A 415 13.79 -0.06 11.94
CA VAL A 415 15.16 -0.54 12.13
C VAL A 415 15.74 -0.26 13.52
N SER A 416 15.16 0.68 14.27
CA SER A 416 15.62 1.05 15.61
C SER A 416 14.95 0.26 16.72
N ARG A 417 13.88 -0.48 16.44
CA ARG A 417 13.04 -1.22 17.39
C ARG A 417 12.52 -0.36 18.56
N ILE A 418 12.34 0.95 18.33
CA ILE A 418 11.87 1.86 19.36
C ILE A 418 10.48 1.44 19.87
N ALA A 419 9.64 0.90 19.00
CA ALA A 419 8.29 0.42 19.35
C ALA A 419 8.29 -0.86 20.23
N GLU A 420 9.39 -1.62 20.29
CA GLU A 420 9.50 -2.82 21.12
C GLU A 420 9.87 -2.49 22.60
N LEU A 421 10.22 -1.24 22.88
CA LEU A 421 10.67 -0.78 24.20
C LEU A 421 9.55 -0.05 24.98
N ILE A 422 8.35 0.02 24.47
CA ILE A 422 7.14 0.54 25.10
C ILE A 422 6.14 -0.62 25.30
#